data_a89ff47c89f575b261a0f20645eb17fd
#
_entry.id   a89ff47c89f575b261a0f20645eb17fd
#
_cell.length_a   1.000
_cell.length_b   1.000
_cell.length_c   1.000
_cell.angle_alpha   90.00
_cell.angle_beta   90.00
_cell.angle_gamma   90.00
#
_symmetry.space_group_name_H-M   'P 1'
#
loop_
_entity.id
_entity.type
_entity.pdbx_description
1 polymer ?
#
loop_
_entity_poly.entity_id
_entity_poly.type
_entity_poly.pdbx_seq_one_letter_code
_entity_poly.pdbx_strand_id
1 'polypeptide(L)'
;MQAMNPRRLLPYLALFLSGCASTFQGYPSLAKRAIEDAPLSEAAPQPSPVAPEPELIQNVDRLTAQAQAGGAAFDKAWPAADRATQAASGSTVSSEAWVAAQTALSALESARNDSVSALASLDVLYVERSNSVSEGKANGGIDAIDVARGAALTIVDSQNDRLDSLKRRLAQP
;
A
#
# COMPACT_ATOMS: atom_id res chain seq x y z
N MET A 1 36.41 42.97 -9.79
CA MET A 1 35.23 42.45 -9.07
C MET A 1 34.35 43.66 -8.72
N GLN A 2 33.29 43.91 -9.49
CA GLN A 2 32.37 45.03 -9.25
C GLN A 2 31.30 44.55 -8.27
N ALA A 3 31.24 45.13 -7.08
CA ALA A 3 30.22 44.90 -6.09
C ALA A 3 28.86 45.36 -6.65
N MET A 4 27.96 44.44 -6.86
CA MET A 4 26.59 44.68 -7.29
C MET A 4 25.80 45.35 -6.18
N ASN A 5 25.34 46.56 -6.43
CA ASN A 5 24.66 47.44 -5.48
C ASN A 5 23.26 46.84 -5.13
N PRO A 6 23.00 46.49 -3.85
CA PRO A 6 21.78 45.80 -3.46
C PRO A 6 20.46 46.57 -3.70
N ARG A 7 20.57 47.91 -3.88
CA ARG A 7 19.42 48.77 -4.24
C ARG A 7 18.86 48.57 -5.63
N ARG A 8 19.64 47.92 -6.54
CA ARG A 8 19.17 47.65 -7.91
C ARG A 8 18.52 46.29 -8.08
N LEU A 9 18.58 45.40 -7.06
CA LEU A 9 17.94 44.09 -7.08
C LEU A 9 16.50 44.11 -6.57
N LEU A 10 16.08 45.15 -5.81
CA LEU A 10 14.72 45.27 -5.30
C LEU A 10 13.61 45.26 -6.37
N PRO A 11 13.76 45.98 -7.52
CA PRO A 11 12.70 45.98 -8.54
C PRO A 11 12.57 44.63 -9.27
N TYR A 12 13.63 43.82 -9.34
CA TYR A 12 13.54 42.50 -9.95
C TYR A 12 12.91 41.44 -9.04
N LEU A 13 13.07 41.60 -7.72
CA LEU A 13 12.42 40.70 -6.75
C LEU A 13 10.89 40.91 -6.68
N ALA A 14 10.43 42.15 -6.93
CA ALA A 14 9.00 42.46 -6.97
C ALA A 14 8.28 41.87 -8.21
N LEU A 15 8.98 41.63 -9.31
CA LEU A 15 8.43 41.04 -10.53
C LEU A 15 8.15 39.52 -10.39
N PHE A 16 8.85 38.82 -9.48
CA PHE A 16 8.61 37.40 -9.27
C PHE A 16 7.44 37.09 -8.31
N LEU A 17 6.96 38.07 -7.56
CA LEU A 17 5.81 37.87 -6.65
C LEU A 17 4.44 38.16 -7.30
N SER A 18 4.38 38.65 -8.51
CA SER A 18 3.13 38.99 -9.21
C SER A 18 2.49 37.79 -9.95
N GLY A 19 3.10 36.62 -9.93
CA GLY A 19 2.67 35.46 -10.73
C GLY A 19 1.52 34.61 -10.14
N CYS A 20 1.02 34.89 -8.95
CA CYS A 20 -0.01 34.04 -8.32
C CYS A 20 -1.40 34.69 -8.13
N ALA A 21 -1.64 35.84 -8.76
CA ALA A 21 -2.97 36.44 -8.79
C ALA A 21 -3.72 36.03 -10.08
N SER A 22 -3.83 34.75 -10.36
CA SER A 22 -4.85 34.27 -11.29
C SER A 22 -6.18 34.39 -10.58
N THR A 23 -7.04 35.28 -11.06
CA THR A 23 -8.45 35.34 -10.70
C THR A 23 -9.11 34.02 -11.10
N PHE A 24 -9.03 33.04 -10.22
CA PHE A 24 -9.79 31.80 -10.37
C PHE A 24 -11.28 32.11 -10.16
N GLN A 25 -11.96 32.51 -11.23
CA GLN A 25 -13.42 32.63 -11.28
C GLN A 25 -14.13 31.25 -11.32
N GLY A 26 -13.47 30.20 -10.94
CA GLY A 26 -13.97 28.83 -11.07
C GLY A 26 -14.07 28.01 -9.78
N TYR A 27 -13.88 28.60 -8.61
CA TYR A 27 -14.11 27.82 -7.39
C TYR A 27 -15.61 27.59 -7.19
N PRO A 28 -16.04 26.35 -6.90
CA PRO A 28 -17.42 26.09 -6.51
C PRO A 28 -17.76 26.94 -5.30
N SER A 29 -18.88 27.65 -5.36
CA SER A 29 -19.37 28.43 -4.22
C SER A 29 -19.53 27.54 -2.99
N LEU A 30 -18.99 27.95 -1.84
CA LEU A 30 -19.25 27.32 -0.53
C LEU A 30 -20.63 27.73 0.03
N ALA A 31 -21.43 28.48 -0.73
CA ALA A 31 -22.80 28.78 -0.35
C ALA A 31 -23.61 27.48 -0.28
N LYS A 32 -24.48 27.39 0.71
CA LYS A 32 -25.38 26.26 0.91
C LYS A 32 -26.18 26.01 -0.37
N ARG A 33 -26.16 24.78 -0.87
CA ARG A 33 -26.85 24.38 -2.10
C ARG A 33 -28.33 24.09 -1.77
N ALA A 34 -29.23 24.32 -2.73
CA ALA A 34 -30.65 24.03 -2.58
C ALA A 34 -30.94 22.58 -2.15
N ILE A 35 -30.08 21.63 -2.53
CA ILE A 35 -30.18 20.22 -2.10
C ILE A 35 -29.92 20.02 -0.60
N GLU A 36 -29.18 20.92 0.04
CA GLU A 36 -28.88 20.85 1.47
C GLU A 36 -30.04 21.36 2.35
N ASP A 37 -30.98 22.09 1.73
CA ASP A 37 -32.22 22.53 2.37
C ASP A 37 -33.40 21.56 2.09
N ALA A 38 -33.20 20.59 1.18
CA ALA A 38 -34.18 19.57 0.97
C ALA A 38 -34.33 18.71 2.23
N PRO A 39 -35.57 18.46 2.72
CA PRO A 39 -35.73 17.52 3.81
C PRO A 39 -35.07 16.21 3.39
N LEU A 40 -34.25 15.64 4.30
CA LEU A 40 -33.65 14.32 4.08
C LEU A 40 -34.80 13.36 3.73
N SER A 41 -34.98 13.12 2.45
CA SER A 41 -35.92 12.09 1.99
C SER A 41 -35.48 10.80 2.68
N GLU A 42 -36.40 10.17 3.39
CA GLU A 42 -36.14 8.88 4.02
C GLU A 42 -35.37 8.02 3.03
N ALA A 43 -34.15 7.63 3.42
CA ALA A 43 -33.22 6.98 2.51
C ALA A 43 -33.96 5.82 1.84
N ALA A 44 -34.02 5.82 0.51
CA ALA A 44 -34.60 4.71 -0.23
C ALA A 44 -34.04 3.41 0.35
N PRO A 45 -34.89 2.36 0.53
CA PRO A 45 -34.45 1.10 1.08
C PRO A 45 -33.15 0.70 0.37
N GLN A 46 -32.07 0.52 1.13
CA GLN A 46 -30.81 0.07 0.54
C GLN A 46 -31.11 -1.26 -0.16
N PRO A 47 -30.74 -1.42 -1.43
CA PRO A 47 -30.95 -2.68 -2.12
C PRO A 47 -30.33 -3.79 -1.27
N SER A 48 -31.09 -4.87 -1.05
CA SER A 48 -30.62 -6.03 -0.30
C SER A 48 -29.27 -6.49 -0.87
N PRO A 49 -28.28 -6.85 -0.03
CA PRO A 49 -27.01 -7.34 -0.51
C PRO A 49 -27.23 -8.50 -1.50
N VAL A 50 -26.81 -8.33 -2.73
CA VAL A 50 -26.84 -9.40 -3.71
C VAL A 50 -25.67 -10.32 -3.41
N ALA A 51 -25.94 -11.63 -3.27
CA ALA A 51 -24.92 -12.62 -3.04
C ALA A 51 -23.89 -12.58 -4.20
N PRO A 52 -22.58 -12.56 -3.90
CA PRO A 52 -21.57 -12.58 -4.95
C PRO A 52 -21.58 -13.90 -5.71
N GLU A 53 -21.14 -13.86 -6.97
CA GLU A 53 -21.08 -15.04 -7.84
C GLU A 53 -20.15 -16.11 -7.23
N PRO A 54 -20.53 -17.41 -7.32
CA PRO A 54 -19.72 -18.50 -6.75
C PRO A 54 -18.28 -18.53 -7.24
N GLU A 55 -18.04 -18.19 -8.51
CA GLU A 55 -16.70 -18.12 -9.11
C GLU A 55 -15.82 -17.03 -8.47
N LEU A 56 -16.42 -15.89 -8.15
CA LEU A 56 -15.72 -14.82 -7.43
C LEU A 56 -15.29 -15.28 -6.04
N ILE A 57 -16.20 -15.93 -5.31
CA ILE A 57 -15.91 -16.46 -3.96
C ILE A 57 -14.77 -17.47 -4.02
N GLN A 58 -14.83 -18.43 -4.94
CA GLN A 58 -13.76 -19.42 -5.13
C GLN A 58 -12.40 -18.77 -5.43
N ASN A 59 -12.39 -17.71 -6.25
CA ASN A 59 -11.16 -16.98 -6.55
C ASN A 59 -10.62 -16.25 -5.31
N VAL A 60 -11.47 -15.59 -4.54
CA VAL A 60 -11.10 -14.91 -3.28
C VAL A 60 -10.56 -15.93 -2.27
N ASP A 61 -11.22 -17.08 -2.10
CA ASP A 61 -10.79 -18.15 -1.19
C ASP A 61 -9.41 -18.70 -1.59
N ARG A 62 -9.19 -18.94 -2.89
CA ARG A 62 -7.90 -19.40 -3.42
C ARG A 62 -6.79 -18.39 -3.14
N LEU A 63 -7.03 -17.09 -3.36
CA LEU A 63 -6.04 -16.05 -3.11
C LEU A 63 -5.77 -15.88 -1.61
N THR A 64 -6.80 -15.99 -0.78
CA THR A 64 -6.66 -15.98 0.68
C THR A 64 -5.80 -17.16 1.15
N ALA A 65 -6.05 -18.36 0.65
CA ALA A 65 -5.25 -19.55 0.96
C ALA A 65 -3.79 -19.39 0.49
N GLN A 66 -3.56 -18.77 -0.67
CA GLN A 66 -2.22 -18.48 -1.18
C GLN A 66 -1.47 -17.49 -0.26
N ALA A 67 -2.13 -16.42 0.20
CA ALA A 67 -1.54 -15.48 1.15
C ALA A 67 -1.14 -16.16 2.46
N GLN A 68 -2.01 -17.01 3.00
CA GLN A 68 -1.74 -17.79 4.21
C GLN A 68 -0.59 -18.80 4.03
N ALA A 69 -0.51 -19.46 2.88
CA ALA A 69 0.59 -20.36 2.54
C ALA A 69 1.94 -19.63 2.51
N GLY A 70 1.99 -18.43 1.91
CA GLY A 70 3.17 -17.56 1.94
C GLY A 70 3.53 -17.11 3.36
N GLY A 71 2.52 -16.83 4.20
CA GLY A 71 2.72 -16.55 5.63
C GLY A 71 3.40 -17.72 6.35
N ALA A 72 2.86 -18.93 6.17
CA ALA A 72 3.41 -20.14 6.77
C ALA A 72 4.83 -20.49 6.27
N ALA A 73 5.10 -20.28 4.97
CA ALA A 73 6.44 -20.48 4.39
C ALA A 73 7.45 -19.51 4.99
N PHE A 74 7.07 -18.26 5.14
CA PHE A 74 7.89 -17.24 5.79
C PHE A 74 8.19 -17.60 7.26
N ASP A 75 7.19 -17.98 8.02
CA ASP A 75 7.34 -18.40 9.42
C ASP A 75 8.28 -19.60 9.57
N LYS A 76 8.21 -20.54 8.64
CA LYS A 76 9.11 -21.70 8.61
C LYS A 76 10.55 -21.28 8.31
N ALA A 77 10.77 -20.29 7.44
CA ALA A 77 12.10 -19.80 7.06
C ALA A 77 12.70 -18.84 8.11
N TRP A 78 11.87 -18.15 8.88
CA TRP A 78 12.27 -17.14 9.85
C TRP A 78 13.38 -17.57 10.83
N PRO A 79 13.32 -18.73 11.53
CA PRO A 79 14.31 -19.08 12.54
C PRO A 79 15.71 -19.23 11.98
N ALA A 80 15.86 -19.60 10.71
CA ALA A 80 17.16 -19.70 10.06
C ALA A 80 17.76 -18.31 9.80
N ALA A 81 16.95 -17.38 9.27
CA ALA A 81 17.37 -16.03 9.00
C ALA A 81 17.69 -15.26 10.30
N ASP A 82 16.89 -15.43 11.35
CA ASP A 82 17.12 -14.78 12.64
C ASP A 82 18.45 -15.26 13.28
N ARG A 83 18.71 -16.57 13.30
CA ARG A 83 19.99 -17.10 13.82
C ARG A 83 21.19 -16.64 12.99
N ALA A 84 21.08 -16.64 11.66
CA ALA A 84 22.15 -16.23 10.79
C ALA A 84 22.50 -14.73 10.96
N THR A 85 21.47 -13.87 11.03
CA THR A 85 21.68 -12.43 11.27
C THR A 85 22.20 -12.14 12.67
N GLN A 86 21.82 -12.91 13.68
CA GLN A 86 22.36 -12.79 15.02
C GLN A 86 23.86 -13.19 15.06
N ALA A 87 24.24 -14.29 14.40
CA ALA A 87 25.63 -14.73 14.31
C ALA A 87 26.52 -13.74 13.52
N ALA A 88 25.94 -13.00 12.59
CA ALA A 88 26.64 -11.99 11.80
C ALA A 88 26.69 -10.60 12.45
N SER A 89 26.04 -10.40 13.60
CA SER A 89 26.05 -9.10 14.29
C SER A 89 27.48 -8.71 14.68
N GLY A 90 27.90 -7.49 14.28
CA GLY A 90 29.29 -7.01 14.49
C GLY A 90 30.35 -7.66 13.58
N SER A 91 29.94 -8.50 12.63
CA SER A 91 30.87 -9.09 11.66
C SER A 91 31.23 -8.08 10.57
N THR A 92 32.47 -8.16 10.07
CA THR A 92 32.83 -7.37 8.88
C THR A 92 32.03 -7.78 7.67
N VAL A 93 31.70 -6.79 6.83
CA VAL A 93 31.06 -7.03 5.53
C VAL A 93 31.91 -8.00 4.71
N SER A 94 31.26 -8.93 4.01
CA SER A 94 31.88 -10.01 3.22
C SER A 94 32.55 -11.13 4.07
N SER A 95 32.44 -11.13 5.39
CA SER A 95 32.79 -12.31 6.19
C SER A 95 31.84 -13.50 5.90
N GLU A 96 32.28 -14.72 6.21
CA GLU A 96 31.42 -15.90 6.03
C GLU A 96 30.09 -15.77 6.79
N ALA A 97 30.09 -15.26 8.01
CA ALA A 97 28.89 -15.04 8.81
C ALA A 97 27.95 -14.02 8.12
N TRP A 98 28.52 -12.92 7.59
CA TRP A 98 27.73 -11.91 6.88
C TRP A 98 27.12 -12.48 5.59
N VAL A 99 27.88 -13.24 4.80
CA VAL A 99 27.39 -13.89 3.57
C VAL A 99 26.29 -14.90 3.89
N ALA A 100 26.47 -15.72 4.94
CA ALA A 100 25.45 -16.67 5.38
C ALA A 100 24.15 -15.96 5.80
N ALA A 101 24.24 -14.82 6.50
CA ALA A 101 23.07 -14.02 6.86
C ALA A 101 22.37 -13.44 5.63
N GLN A 102 23.10 -12.92 4.64
CA GLN A 102 22.52 -12.43 3.38
C GLN A 102 21.79 -13.53 2.61
N THR A 103 22.38 -14.73 2.56
CA THR A 103 21.77 -15.88 1.93
C THR A 103 20.46 -16.28 2.63
N ALA A 104 20.45 -16.30 3.95
CA ALA A 104 19.26 -16.60 4.73
C ALA A 104 18.18 -15.54 4.61
N LEU A 105 18.53 -14.26 4.52
CA LEU A 105 17.60 -13.15 4.26
C LEU A 105 16.98 -13.30 2.87
N SER A 106 17.76 -13.60 1.84
CA SER A 106 17.25 -13.83 0.48
C SER A 106 16.28 -15.00 0.42
N ALA A 107 16.55 -16.09 1.15
CA ALA A 107 15.63 -17.21 1.27
C ALA A 107 14.31 -16.81 1.96
N LEU A 108 14.40 -15.98 3.01
CA LEU A 108 13.23 -15.45 3.71
C LEU A 108 12.40 -14.52 2.82
N GLU A 109 13.06 -13.66 2.03
CA GLU A 109 12.39 -12.80 1.05
C GLU A 109 11.67 -13.63 -0.02
N SER A 110 12.28 -14.72 -0.48
CA SER A 110 11.66 -15.63 -1.45
C SER A 110 10.45 -16.35 -0.86
N ALA A 111 10.49 -16.71 0.43
CA ALA A 111 9.41 -17.43 1.09
C ALA A 111 8.10 -16.61 1.20
N ARG A 112 8.17 -15.28 1.11
CA ARG A 112 6.98 -14.40 1.17
C ARG A 112 6.30 -14.18 -0.18
N ASN A 113 6.88 -14.64 -1.29
CA ASN A 113 6.39 -14.32 -2.63
C ASN A 113 4.91 -14.64 -2.83
N ASP A 114 4.41 -15.75 -2.28
CA ASP A 114 3.00 -16.12 -2.38
C ASP A 114 2.09 -15.12 -1.68
N SER A 115 2.48 -14.59 -0.51
CA SER A 115 1.70 -13.56 0.19
C SER A 115 1.61 -12.27 -0.62
N VAL A 116 2.74 -11.83 -1.18
CA VAL A 116 2.82 -10.60 -1.99
C VAL A 116 2.03 -10.74 -3.28
N SER A 117 2.18 -11.89 -3.97
CA SER A 117 1.44 -12.17 -5.22
C SER A 117 -0.06 -12.26 -4.98
N ALA A 118 -0.49 -12.88 -3.89
CA ALA A 118 -1.88 -12.98 -3.53
C ALA A 118 -2.49 -11.61 -3.23
N LEU A 119 -1.80 -10.77 -2.47
CA LEU A 119 -2.24 -9.39 -2.19
C LEU A 119 -2.37 -8.59 -3.50
N ALA A 120 -1.36 -8.62 -4.36
CA ALA A 120 -1.41 -7.93 -5.65
C ALA A 120 -2.58 -8.40 -6.52
N SER A 121 -2.87 -9.71 -6.53
CA SER A 121 -3.99 -10.27 -7.28
C SER A 121 -5.35 -9.85 -6.69
N LEU A 122 -5.45 -9.77 -5.36
CA LEU A 122 -6.64 -9.25 -4.68
C LEU A 122 -6.85 -7.76 -4.95
N ASP A 123 -5.78 -6.96 -5.04
CA ASP A 123 -5.86 -5.55 -5.41
C ASP A 123 -6.41 -5.37 -6.83
N VAL A 124 -5.91 -6.15 -7.78
CA VAL A 124 -6.42 -6.14 -9.16
C VAL A 124 -7.90 -6.55 -9.19
N LEU A 125 -8.25 -7.64 -8.51
CA LEU A 125 -9.63 -8.14 -8.45
C LEU A 125 -10.58 -7.10 -7.83
N TYR A 126 -10.13 -6.37 -6.82
CA TYR A 126 -10.90 -5.28 -6.20
C TYR A 126 -11.21 -4.16 -7.21
N VAL A 127 -10.19 -3.71 -7.96
CA VAL A 127 -10.35 -2.64 -8.96
C VAL A 127 -11.28 -3.10 -10.09
N GLU A 128 -11.08 -4.30 -10.61
CA GLU A 128 -11.91 -4.86 -11.69
C GLU A 128 -13.38 -5.02 -11.25
N ARG A 129 -13.60 -5.54 -10.02
CA ARG A 129 -14.95 -5.70 -9.48
C ARG A 129 -15.62 -4.36 -9.23
N SER A 130 -14.90 -3.39 -8.67
CA SER A 130 -15.42 -2.04 -8.42
C SER A 130 -15.86 -1.36 -9.73
N ASN A 131 -15.05 -1.48 -10.78
CA ASN A 131 -15.40 -0.96 -12.11
C ASN A 131 -16.66 -1.66 -12.67
N SER A 132 -16.69 -2.99 -12.60
CA SER A 132 -17.84 -3.77 -13.10
C SER A 132 -19.14 -3.44 -12.37
N VAL A 133 -19.09 -3.21 -11.07
CA VAL A 133 -20.25 -2.78 -10.28
C VAL A 133 -20.67 -1.36 -10.66
N SER A 134 -19.72 -0.44 -10.83
CA SER A 134 -20.03 0.95 -11.20
C SER A 134 -20.64 1.06 -12.60
N GLU A 135 -20.28 0.15 -13.50
CA GLU A 135 -20.83 0.04 -14.86
C GLU A 135 -22.16 -0.76 -14.94
N GLY A 136 -22.65 -1.27 -13.80
CA GLY A 136 -23.85 -2.10 -13.74
C GLY A 136 -23.71 -3.49 -14.38
N LYS A 137 -22.47 -3.95 -14.60
CA LYS A 137 -22.15 -5.25 -15.19
C LYS A 137 -22.07 -6.37 -14.16
N ALA A 138 -21.93 -6.03 -12.89
CA ALA A 138 -21.80 -6.97 -11.78
C ALA A 138 -22.51 -6.44 -10.53
N ASN A 139 -22.82 -7.36 -9.60
CA ASN A 139 -23.49 -7.00 -8.34
C ASN A 139 -22.75 -7.57 -7.14
N GLY A 140 -22.46 -6.73 -6.13
CA GLY A 140 -21.88 -7.14 -4.87
C GLY A 140 -20.45 -7.70 -4.96
N GLY A 141 -20.00 -8.33 -3.89
CA GLY A 141 -18.70 -9.03 -3.82
C GLY A 141 -17.50 -8.14 -3.49
N ILE A 142 -17.62 -6.80 -3.52
CA ILE A 142 -16.53 -5.87 -3.19
C ILE A 142 -16.09 -6.08 -1.74
N ASP A 143 -17.03 -6.21 -0.81
CA ASP A 143 -16.73 -6.39 0.62
C ASP A 143 -15.95 -7.69 0.90
N ALA A 144 -16.31 -8.79 0.21
CA ALA A 144 -15.59 -10.06 0.35
C ALA A 144 -14.13 -9.94 -0.11
N ILE A 145 -13.91 -9.25 -1.23
CA ILE A 145 -12.56 -8.99 -1.73
C ILE A 145 -11.80 -8.07 -0.76
N ASP A 146 -12.43 -7.04 -0.22
CA ASP A 146 -11.79 -6.09 0.67
C ASP A 146 -11.36 -6.74 1.99
N VAL A 147 -12.19 -7.60 2.56
CA VAL A 147 -11.84 -8.42 3.75
C VAL A 147 -10.62 -9.31 3.46
N ALA A 148 -10.58 -9.98 2.31
CA ALA A 148 -9.46 -10.83 1.91
C ALA A 148 -8.17 -10.00 1.70
N ARG A 149 -8.29 -8.82 1.06
CA ARG A 149 -7.18 -7.86 0.90
C ARG A 149 -6.61 -7.42 2.24
N GLY A 150 -7.47 -7.02 3.18
CA GLY A 150 -7.07 -6.62 4.52
C GLY A 150 -6.31 -7.72 5.27
N ALA A 151 -6.77 -8.98 5.16
CA ALA A 151 -6.09 -10.13 5.74
C ALA A 151 -4.71 -10.38 5.09
N ALA A 152 -4.63 -10.34 3.75
CA ALA A 152 -3.36 -10.52 3.03
C ALA A 152 -2.37 -9.38 3.32
N LEU A 153 -2.86 -8.14 3.39
CA LEU A 153 -2.05 -6.96 3.75
C LEU A 153 -1.44 -7.12 5.14
N THR A 154 -2.22 -7.56 6.12
CA THR A 154 -1.72 -7.80 7.49
C THR A 154 -0.56 -8.81 7.51
N ILE A 155 -0.64 -9.88 6.70
CA ILE A 155 0.45 -10.85 6.55
C ILE A 155 1.69 -10.19 5.96
N VAL A 156 1.54 -9.45 4.85
CA VAL A 156 2.65 -8.79 4.14
C VAL A 156 3.32 -7.73 5.00
N ASP A 157 2.57 -6.93 5.73
CA ASP A 157 3.09 -5.89 6.64
C ASP A 157 3.89 -6.52 7.78
N SER A 158 3.37 -7.57 8.40
CA SER A 158 4.11 -8.33 9.43
C SER A 158 5.42 -8.90 8.89
N GLN A 159 5.43 -9.42 7.66
CA GLN A 159 6.63 -9.92 6.99
C GLN A 159 7.64 -8.81 6.71
N ASN A 160 7.17 -7.63 6.26
CA ASN A 160 8.00 -6.45 6.03
C ASN A 160 8.69 -6.00 7.31
N ASP A 161 7.95 -5.81 8.39
CA ASP A 161 8.48 -5.35 9.69
C ASP A 161 9.57 -6.29 10.22
N ARG A 162 9.33 -7.60 10.10
CA ARG A 162 10.26 -8.63 10.53
C ARG A 162 11.53 -8.64 9.66
N LEU A 163 11.41 -8.58 8.34
CA LEU A 163 12.55 -8.48 7.42
C LEU A 163 13.38 -7.23 7.71
N ASP A 164 12.74 -6.09 7.88
CA ASP A 164 13.42 -4.83 8.16
C ASP A 164 14.14 -4.87 9.49
N SER A 165 13.62 -5.58 10.49
CA SER A 165 14.30 -5.78 11.77
C SER A 165 15.62 -6.55 11.61
N LEU A 166 15.62 -7.62 10.78
CA LEU A 166 16.81 -8.40 10.49
C LEU A 166 17.84 -7.62 9.66
N LYS A 167 17.37 -6.89 8.63
CA LYS A 167 18.23 -6.04 7.78
C LYS A 167 18.92 -4.96 8.61
N ARG A 168 18.20 -4.30 9.52
CA ARG A 168 18.81 -3.31 10.44
C ARG A 168 19.85 -3.93 11.36
N ARG A 169 19.61 -5.13 11.87
CA ARG A 169 20.58 -5.85 12.72
C ARG A 169 21.87 -6.16 11.95
N LEU A 170 21.75 -6.56 10.69
CA LEU A 170 22.91 -6.89 9.85
C LEU A 170 23.67 -5.63 9.38
N ALA A 171 22.99 -4.48 9.27
CA ALA A 171 23.58 -3.21 8.85
C ALA A 171 24.36 -2.50 9.98
N GLN A 172 24.21 -2.93 11.23
CA GLN A 172 24.95 -2.35 12.38
C GLN A 172 26.32 -3.03 12.49
N PRO A 173 27.44 -2.26 12.34
CA PRO A 173 28.78 -2.77 12.49
C PRO A 173 29.13 -3.13 13.93
#